data_ac68fbd3628267a8a9bce47c3bba6f5a
#
_entry.id   ac68fbd3628267a8a9bce47c3bba6f5a
#
_cell.length_a   1.000
_cell.length_b   1.000
_cell.length_c   1.000
_cell.angle_alpha   90.00
_cell.angle_beta   90.00
_cell.angle_gamma   90.00
#
_symmetry.space_group_name_H-M   'P 1'
#
loop_
_entity.id
_entity.type
_entity.pdbx_description
1 polymer ?
#
loop_
_entity_poly.entity_id
_entity_poly.type
_entity_poly.pdbx_seq_one_letter_code
_entity_poly.pdbx_strand_id
1 'polypeptide(L)'
;IEGHAVAERAYQNALAYAKERVQGRDEADGSDDVAIIRHPDVRRMLLIQKATLAAQRALYLRAAALTDFAAACPDNVLRKEAERELDFLIPIVKAWPTDNGVVLTNLALQIYGGAGYVEESGVAQYLRDVRITPIYEGTNGIQAADLAGRKTTGKNGALPLKLLAEGKELADKLAAAEPVVAQQLAQSIETAEQS
;
A
#
# COMPACT_ATOMS: atom_id res chain seq x y z
N ILE A 1 -9.46 5.62 1.11
CA ILE A 1 -9.31 5.10 2.49
C ILE A 1 -10.01 3.74 2.63
N GLU A 2 -11.21 3.56 2.05
CA GLU A 2 -12.01 2.34 2.24
C GLU A 2 -11.26 1.05 1.84
N GLY A 3 -10.65 0.99 0.64
CA GLY A 3 -9.87 -0.18 0.22
C GLY A 3 -8.76 -0.55 1.21
N HIS A 4 -8.09 0.46 1.79
CA HIS A 4 -7.10 0.26 2.85
C HIS A 4 -7.75 -0.27 4.14
N ALA A 5 -8.87 0.30 4.58
CA ALA A 5 -9.51 -0.08 5.84
C ALA A 5 -9.99 -1.53 5.83
N VAL A 6 -10.59 -1.98 4.72
CA VAL A 6 -11.01 -3.38 4.53
C VAL A 6 -9.81 -4.32 4.53
N ALA A 7 -8.75 -3.97 3.82
CA ALA A 7 -7.51 -4.76 3.77
C ALA A 7 -6.80 -4.81 5.14
N GLU A 8 -6.76 -3.72 5.89
CA GLU A 8 -6.20 -3.67 7.25
C GLU A 8 -6.97 -4.61 8.19
N ARG A 9 -8.30 -4.60 8.12
CA ARG A 9 -9.11 -5.50 8.94
C ARG A 9 -8.88 -6.97 8.59
N ALA A 10 -8.81 -7.27 7.28
CA ALA A 10 -8.51 -8.61 6.80
C ALA A 10 -7.13 -9.09 7.28
N TYR A 11 -6.11 -8.23 7.22
CA TYR A 11 -4.77 -8.50 7.73
C TYR A 11 -4.77 -8.81 9.22
N GLN A 12 -5.45 -7.99 10.04
CA GLN A 12 -5.49 -8.19 11.49
C GLN A 12 -6.12 -9.54 11.84
N ASN A 13 -7.21 -9.91 11.17
CA ASN A 13 -7.86 -11.20 11.37
C ASN A 13 -6.97 -12.36 10.90
N ALA A 14 -6.31 -12.24 9.74
CA ALA A 14 -5.39 -13.25 9.25
C ALA A 14 -4.17 -13.43 10.18
N LEU A 15 -3.66 -12.35 10.75
CA LEU A 15 -2.56 -12.39 11.73
C LEU A 15 -2.97 -13.10 13.03
N ALA A 16 -4.17 -12.80 13.54
CA ALA A 16 -4.72 -13.48 14.73
C ALA A 16 -4.90 -14.97 14.45
N TYR A 17 -5.55 -15.32 13.35
CA TYR A 17 -5.73 -16.70 12.93
C TYR A 17 -4.41 -17.45 12.77
N ALA A 18 -3.40 -16.83 12.13
CA ALA A 18 -2.10 -17.47 11.93
C ALA A 18 -1.34 -17.76 13.23
N LYS A 19 -1.58 -16.98 14.30
CA LYS A 19 -1.01 -17.20 15.63
C LYS A 19 -1.69 -18.33 16.39
N GLU A 20 -2.97 -18.57 16.14
CA GLU A 20 -3.79 -19.53 16.88
C GLU A 20 -3.89 -20.88 16.16
N ARG A 21 -3.98 -20.87 14.83
CA ARG A 21 -4.12 -22.09 14.04
C ARG A 21 -2.85 -22.92 14.10
N VAL A 22 -2.99 -24.13 14.61
CA VAL A 22 -1.89 -25.12 14.65
C VAL A 22 -2.07 -26.11 13.50
N GLN A 23 -1.00 -26.26 12.68
CA GLN A 23 -0.97 -27.23 11.59
C GLN A 23 0.44 -27.44 11.06
N GLY A 24 0.82 -28.69 10.91
CA GLY A 24 2.06 -29.09 10.24
C GLY A 24 3.31 -28.92 11.09
N ARG A 25 4.47 -29.13 10.44
CA ARG A 25 5.77 -29.16 11.06
C ARG A 25 6.56 -27.90 10.72
N ASP A 26 7.32 -27.38 11.69
CA ASP A 26 8.25 -26.29 11.43
C ASP A 26 9.47 -26.79 10.63
N GLU A 27 9.76 -26.17 9.52
CA GLU A 27 10.91 -26.51 8.68
C GLU A 27 12.25 -26.09 9.29
N ALA A 28 12.23 -25.09 10.19
CA ALA A 28 13.46 -24.54 10.79
C ALA A 28 14.03 -25.41 11.91
N ASP A 29 13.20 -25.97 12.77
CA ASP A 29 13.64 -26.75 13.96
C ASP A 29 13.03 -28.14 14.02
N GLY A 30 12.13 -28.48 13.08
CA GLY A 30 11.48 -29.77 13.00
C GLY A 30 10.41 -30.05 14.05
N SER A 31 9.94 -29.03 14.79
CA SER A 31 8.84 -29.15 15.75
C SER A 31 7.54 -29.50 15.04
N ASP A 32 6.79 -30.46 15.58
CA ASP A 32 5.46 -30.84 15.09
C ASP A 32 4.37 -29.96 15.73
N ASP A 33 3.21 -29.86 15.05
CA ASP A 33 2.04 -29.15 15.53
C ASP A 33 2.29 -27.68 15.92
N VAL A 34 2.85 -26.93 15.00
CA VAL A 34 3.19 -25.52 15.23
C VAL A 34 2.11 -24.56 14.72
N ALA A 35 2.04 -23.37 15.32
CA ALA A 35 1.20 -22.29 14.80
C ALA A 35 1.62 -21.94 13.37
N ILE A 36 0.66 -21.77 12.45
CA ILE A 36 0.96 -21.60 11.02
C ILE A 36 1.77 -20.31 10.72
N ILE A 37 1.80 -19.35 11.63
CA ILE A 37 2.67 -18.17 11.51
C ILE A 37 4.17 -18.54 11.43
N ARG A 38 4.56 -19.74 11.85
CA ARG A 38 5.95 -20.21 11.75
C ARG A 38 6.32 -20.63 10.33
N HIS A 39 5.35 -20.96 9.48
CA HIS A 39 5.61 -21.35 8.09
C HIS A 39 6.10 -20.17 7.24
N PRO A 40 7.18 -20.35 6.47
CA PRO A 40 7.81 -19.28 5.68
C PRO A 40 6.84 -18.55 4.74
N ASP A 41 5.95 -19.28 4.05
CA ASP A 41 5.00 -18.69 3.11
C ASP A 41 3.90 -17.87 3.83
N VAL A 42 3.41 -18.33 4.98
CA VAL A 42 2.47 -17.55 5.81
C VAL A 42 3.13 -16.25 6.28
N ARG A 43 4.39 -16.31 6.71
CA ARG A 43 5.17 -15.12 7.10
C ARG A 43 5.37 -14.16 5.93
N ARG A 44 5.68 -14.68 4.75
CA ARG A 44 5.81 -13.87 3.52
C ARG A 44 4.51 -13.12 3.22
N MET A 45 3.36 -13.81 3.23
CA MET A 45 2.04 -13.21 2.99
C MET A 45 1.71 -12.12 4.03
N LEU A 46 1.97 -12.37 5.31
CA LEU A 46 1.75 -11.39 6.38
C LEU A 46 2.68 -10.19 6.26
N LEU A 47 3.94 -10.38 5.89
CA LEU A 47 4.89 -9.28 5.69
C LEU A 47 4.53 -8.39 4.51
N ILE A 48 4.10 -8.98 3.39
CA ILE A 48 3.59 -8.23 2.23
C ILE A 48 2.40 -7.36 2.65
N GLN A 49 1.43 -7.94 3.35
CA GLN A 49 0.27 -7.19 3.83
C GLN A 49 0.69 -6.04 4.75
N LYS A 50 1.51 -6.31 5.75
CA LYS A 50 1.98 -5.31 6.72
C LYS A 50 2.72 -4.16 6.05
N ALA A 51 3.66 -4.46 5.16
CA ALA A 51 4.47 -3.45 4.47
C ALA A 51 3.62 -2.57 3.55
N THR A 52 2.74 -3.20 2.75
CA THR A 52 1.86 -2.47 1.82
C THR A 52 0.87 -1.58 2.59
N LEU A 53 0.27 -2.07 3.66
CA LEU A 53 -0.65 -1.29 4.50
C LEU A 53 0.05 -0.10 5.16
N ALA A 54 1.29 -0.27 5.63
CA ALA A 54 2.08 0.84 6.20
C ALA A 54 2.37 1.91 5.14
N ALA A 55 2.76 1.52 3.93
CA ALA A 55 3.01 2.45 2.83
C ALA A 55 1.73 3.19 2.38
N GLN A 56 0.60 2.49 2.28
CA GLN A 56 -0.70 3.10 1.98
C GLN A 56 -1.10 4.12 3.05
N ARG A 57 -0.89 3.80 4.33
CA ARG A 57 -1.17 4.70 5.44
C ARG A 57 -0.34 5.98 5.36
N ALA A 58 0.95 5.87 5.07
CA ALA A 58 1.82 7.02 4.87
C ALA A 58 1.32 7.90 3.70
N LEU A 59 0.92 7.29 2.59
CA LEU A 59 0.43 7.99 1.41
C LEU A 59 -0.85 8.81 1.69
N TYR A 60 -1.88 8.20 2.27
CA TYR A 60 -3.12 8.94 2.52
C TYR A 60 -2.99 9.96 3.65
N LEU A 61 -2.11 9.73 4.65
CA LEU A 61 -1.83 10.73 5.68
C LEU A 61 -1.09 11.94 5.10
N ARG A 62 -0.16 11.74 4.13
CA ARG A 62 0.45 12.85 3.39
C ARG A 62 -0.62 13.67 2.65
N ALA A 63 -1.53 13.00 1.93
CA ALA A 63 -2.61 13.68 1.23
C ALA A 63 -3.56 14.44 2.19
N ALA A 64 -3.90 13.86 3.34
CA ALA A 64 -4.70 14.53 4.36
C ALA A 64 -3.99 15.76 4.94
N ALA A 65 -2.70 15.64 5.26
CA ALA A 65 -1.91 16.77 5.75
C ALA A 65 -1.81 17.90 4.72
N LEU A 66 -1.66 17.57 3.42
CA LEU A 66 -1.69 18.58 2.35
C LEU A 66 -3.05 19.27 2.24
N THR A 67 -4.14 18.54 2.46
CA THR A 67 -5.51 19.09 2.48
C THR A 67 -5.65 20.12 3.61
N ASP A 68 -5.25 19.76 4.84
CA ASP A 68 -5.31 20.64 6.00
C ASP A 68 -4.41 21.87 5.82
N PHE A 69 -3.19 21.65 5.30
CA PHE A 69 -2.25 22.73 5.04
C PHE A 69 -2.77 23.70 3.97
N ALA A 70 -3.31 23.19 2.86
CA ALA A 70 -3.91 24.03 1.81
C ALA A 70 -5.11 24.85 2.31
N ALA A 71 -5.88 24.30 3.26
CA ALA A 71 -7.02 25.01 3.85
C ALA A 71 -6.59 26.11 4.83
N ALA A 72 -5.52 25.91 5.60
CA ALA A 72 -5.14 26.77 6.72
C ALA A 72 -3.96 27.73 6.44
N CYS A 73 -3.12 27.43 5.43
CA CYS A 73 -1.90 28.20 5.18
C CYS A 73 -2.20 29.62 4.67
N PRO A 74 -1.72 30.69 5.38
CA PRO A 74 -1.94 32.07 4.96
C PRO A 74 -1.07 32.47 3.76
N ASP A 75 0.07 31.80 3.56
CA ASP A 75 0.96 32.05 2.44
C ASP A 75 0.36 31.47 1.14
N ASN A 76 0.07 32.34 0.18
CA ASN A 76 -0.58 31.98 -1.07
C ASN A 76 0.31 31.12 -1.99
N VAL A 77 1.64 31.24 -1.89
CA VAL A 77 2.58 30.47 -2.70
C VAL A 77 2.63 29.04 -2.17
N LEU A 78 2.87 28.88 -0.88
CA LEU A 78 2.95 27.59 -0.22
C LEU A 78 1.61 26.81 -0.32
N ARG A 79 0.49 27.53 -0.17
CA ARG A 79 -0.84 26.94 -0.36
C ARG A 79 -1.03 26.36 -1.74
N LYS A 80 -0.68 27.10 -2.80
CA LYS A 80 -0.78 26.61 -4.18
C LYS A 80 0.18 25.46 -4.49
N GLU A 81 1.32 25.40 -3.83
CA GLU A 81 2.22 24.24 -3.95
C GLU A 81 1.57 22.98 -3.34
N ALA A 82 1.02 23.09 -2.15
CA ALA A 82 0.31 21.98 -1.49
C ALA A 82 -0.92 21.51 -2.30
N GLU A 83 -1.73 22.43 -2.83
CA GLU A 83 -2.86 22.11 -3.71
C GLU A 83 -2.43 21.32 -4.94
N ARG A 84 -1.30 21.68 -5.57
CA ARG A 84 -0.78 20.95 -6.74
C ARG A 84 -0.26 19.57 -6.40
N GLU A 85 0.46 19.44 -5.28
CA GLU A 85 0.93 18.15 -4.82
C GLU A 85 -0.25 17.24 -4.45
N LEU A 86 -1.24 17.76 -3.75
CA LEU A 86 -2.46 17.04 -3.44
C LEU A 86 -3.19 16.59 -4.72
N ASP A 87 -3.35 17.50 -5.69
CA ASP A 87 -4.01 17.20 -6.98
C ASP A 87 -3.27 16.06 -7.72
N PHE A 88 -1.94 16.03 -7.68
CA PHE A 88 -1.13 14.95 -8.25
C PHE A 88 -1.33 13.62 -7.50
N LEU A 89 -1.41 13.65 -6.18
CA LEU A 89 -1.52 12.44 -5.35
C LEU A 89 -2.91 11.80 -5.39
N ILE A 90 -3.98 12.55 -5.65
CA ILE A 90 -5.38 12.05 -5.61
C ILE A 90 -5.58 10.76 -6.42
N PRO A 91 -5.21 10.66 -7.71
CA PRO A 91 -5.37 9.43 -8.46
C PRO A 91 -4.56 8.25 -7.88
N ILE A 92 -3.38 8.50 -7.33
CA ILE A 92 -2.54 7.48 -6.70
C ILE A 92 -3.18 7.00 -5.40
N VAL A 93 -3.65 7.93 -4.55
CA VAL A 93 -4.34 7.65 -3.28
C VAL A 93 -5.63 6.87 -3.50
N LYS A 94 -6.31 7.07 -4.62
CA LYS A 94 -7.51 6.30 -4.96
C LYS A 94 -7.16 4.93 -5.56
N ALA A 95 -6.30 4.87 -6.58
CA ALA A 95 -6.10 3.65 -7.37
C ALA A 95 -5.21 2.62 -6.63
N TRP A 96 -4.04 3.03 -6.16
CA TRP A 96 -3.08 2.09 -5.59
C TRP A 96 -3.58 1.35 -4.33
N PRO A 97 -4.21 2.02 -3.32
CA PRO A 97 -4.77 1.32 -2.17
C PRO A 97 -5.96 0.41 -2.52
N THR A 98 -6.76 0.75 -3.53
CA THR A 98 -7.92 -0.06 -3.89
C THR A 98 -7.54 -1.30 -4.70
N ASP A 99 -6.58 -1.22 -5.62
CA ASP A 99 -6.03 -2.39 -6.32
C ASP A 99 -5.32 -3.34 -5.34
N ASN A 100 -4.46 -2.78 -4.46
CA ASN A 100 -3.82 -3.58 -3.43
C ASN A 100 -4.81 -4.10 -2.39
N GLY A 101 -5.91 -3.42 -2.13
CA GLY A 101 -6.98 -3.92 -1.26
C GLY A 101 -7.47 -5.30 -1.68
N VAL A 102 -7.68 -5.50 -2.97
CA VAL A 102 -8.06 -6.81 -3.54
C VAL A 102 -6.96 -7.86 -3.34
N VAL A 103 -5.71 -7.49 -3.60
CA VAL A 103 -4.55 -8.39 -3.42
C VAL A 103 -4.39 -8.79 -1.95
N LEU A 104 -4.44 -7.83 -1.03
CA LEU A 104 -4.20 -8.07 0.39
C LEU A 104 -5.33 -8.89 1.03
N THR A 105 -6.58 -8.63 0.68
CA THR A 105 -7.72 -9.44 1.17
C THR A 105 -7.68 -10.87 0.63
N ASN A 106 -7.22 -11.06 -0.61
CA ASN A 106 -6.99 -12.40 -1.16
C ASN A 106 -5.87 -13.14 -0.41
N LEU A 107 -4.78 -12.46 -0.05
CA LEU A 107 -3.71 -13.06 0.78
C LEU A 107 -4.22 -13.40 2.18
N ALA A 108 -5.06 -12.57 2.77
CA ALA A 108 -5.68 -12.86 4.06
C ALA A 108 -6.55 -14.13 3.99
N LEU A 109 -7.37 -14.27 2.95
CA LEU A 109 -8.17 -15.47 2.71
C LEU A 109 -7.27 -16.70 2.53
N GLN A 110 -6.18 -16.58 1.79
CA GLN A 110 -5.22 -17.68 1.56
C GLN A 110 -4.60 -18.17 2.88
N ILE A 111 -4.29 -17.29 3.83
CA ILE A 111 -3.75 -17.64 5.16
C ILE A 111 -4.74 -18.52 5.95
N TYR A 112 -6.03 -18.30 5.80
CA TYR A 112 -7.06 -19.15 6.42
C TYR A 112 -7.16 -20.54 5.80
N GLY A 113 -6.59 -20.74 4.60
CA GLY A 113 -6.71 -22.01 3.87
C GLY A 113 -8.18 -22.36 3.58
N GLY A 114 -8.56 -23.62 3.71
CA GLY A 114 -9.96 -24.06 3.48
C GLY A 114 -10.99 -23.34 4.34
N ALA A 115 -10.64 -22.96 5.57
CA ALA A 115 -11.52 -22.16 6.42
C ALA A 115 -11.81 -20.76 5.85
N GLY A 116 -10.91 -20.21 5.05
CA GLY A 116 -11.13 -18.92 4.39
C GLY A 116 -12.15 -18.94 3.28
N TYR A 117 -12.36 -20.12 2.67
CA TYR A 117 -13.29 -20.28 1.56
C TYR A 117 -14.76 -20.33 2.00
N VAL A 118 -15.04 -20.83 3.20
CA VAL A 118 -16.40 -20.97 3.71
C VAL A 118 -16.91 -19.68 4.36
N GLU A 119 -18.22 -19.43 4.28
CA GLU A 119 -18.87 -18.21 4.76
C GLU A 119 -18.72 -18.00 6.27
N GLU A 120 -18.69 -19.09 7.05
CA GLU A 120 -18.68 -19.10 8.51
C GLU A 120 -17.46 -18.39 9.10
N SER A 121 -16.34 -18.37 8.39
CA SER A 121 -15.12 -17.67 8.84
C SER A 121 -15.23 -16.14 8.72
N GLY A 122 -16.12 -15.65 7.86
CA GLY A 122 -16.30 -14.23 7.55
C GLY A 122 -15.17 -13.57 6.76
N VAL A 123 -14.02 -14.24 6.59
CA VAL A 123 -12.86 -13.60 5.92
C VAL A 123 -13.07 -13.40 4.42
N ALA A 124 -13.85 -14.30 3.77
CA ALA A 124 -14.21 -14.17 2.36
C ALA A 124 -15.04 -12.92 2.06
N GLN A 125 -15.76 -12.39 3.06
CA GLN A 125 -16.53 -11.15 2.92
C GLN A 125 -15.65 -9.95 2.62
N TYR A 126 -14.46 -9.83 3.22
CA TYR A 126 -13.55 -8.73 2.95
C TYR A 126 -13.11 -8.67 1.47
N LEU A 127 -12.87 -9.82 0.85
CA LEU A 127 -12.52 -9.88 -0.57
C LEU A 127 -13.70 -9.45 -1.47
N ARG A 128 -14.92 -9.84 -1.12
CA ARG A 128 -16.13 -9.42 -1.86
C ARG A 128 -16.37 -7.92 -1.70
N ASP A 129 -16.29 -7.40 -0.50
CA ASP A 129 -16.56 -5.98 -0.21
C ASP A 129 -15.53 -5.06 -0.84
N VAL A 130 -14.25 -5.39 -0.75
CA VAL A 130 -13.19 -4.54 -1.30
C VAL A 130 -13.25 -4.46 -2.82
N ARG A 131 -13.85 -5.45 -3.50
CA ARG A 131 -13.84 -5.54 -4.96
C ARG A 131 -14.54 -4.39 -5.67
N ILE A 132 -15.47 -3.68 -5.02
CA ILE A 132 -16.11 -2.50 -5.59
C ILE A 132 -15.17 -1.29 -5.62
N THR A 133 -14.19 -1.21 -4.72
CA THR A 133 -13.38 0.00 -4.51
C THR A 133 -12.51 0.40 -5.71
N PRO A 134 -11.94 -0.49 -6.54
CA PRO A 134 -11.27 -0.09 -7.78
C PRO A 134 -12.23 0.26 -8.93
N ILE A 135 -13.55 0.06 -8.76
CA ILE A 135 -14.56 0.23 -9.82
C ILE A 135 -15.28 1.58 -9.70
N TYR A 136 -15.81 1.92 -8.52
CA TYR A 136 -16.64 3.09 -8.31
C TYR A 136 -15.81 4.38 -8.14
N GLU A 137 -16.48 5.54 -8.09
CA GLU A 137 -15.86 6.87 -7.93
C GLU A 137 -14.78 7.17 -9.00
N GLY A 138 -15.02 6.72 -10.22
CA GLY A 138 -14.04 6.68 -11.29
C GLY A 138 -13.15 5.45 -11.19
N THR A 139 -13.22 4.59 -12.21
CA THR A 139 -12.41 3.36 -12.24
C THR A 139 -10.91 3.66 -12.11
N ASN A 140 -10.14 2.70 -11.63
CA ASN A 140 -8.68 2.87 -11.53
C ASN A 140 -8.02 3.12 -12.89
N GLY A 141 -8.61 2.62 -13.99
CA GLY A 141 -8.17 2.98 -15.34
C GLY A 141 -8.35 4.48 -15.67
N ILE A 142 -9.44 5.09 -15.21
CA ILE A 142 -9.64 6.55 -15.35
C ILE A 142 -8.64 7.32 -14.49
N GLN A 143 -8.38 6.87 -13.28
CA GLN A 143 -7.36 7.47 -12.41
C GLN A 143 -5.96 7.38 -13.03
N ALA A 144 -5.61 6.25 -13.63
CA ALA A 144 -4.35 6.07 -14.33
C ALA A 144 -4.24 6.99 -15.55
N ALA A 145 -5.31 7.12 -16.35
CA ALA A 145 -5.35 8.03 -17.49
C ALA A 145 -5.20 9.51 -17.08
N ASP A 146 -5.84 9.92 -15.97
CA ASP A 146 -5.70 11.27 -15.43
C ASP A 146 -4.28 11.53 -14.93
N LEU A 147 -3.69 10.57 -14.21
CA LEU A 147 -2.31 10.66 -13.74
C LEU A 147 -1.33 10.81 -14.90
N ALA A 148 -1.35 9.90 -15.87
CA ALA A 148 -0.42 9.88 -16.99
C ALA A 148 -0.62 11.07 -17.95
N GLY A 149 -1.89 11.35 -18.34
CA GLY A 149 -2.19 12.33 -19.38
C GLY A 149 -2.12 13.78 -18.92
N ARG A 150 -2.56 14.09 -17.71
CA ARG A 150 -2.73 15.46 -17.22
C ARG A 150 -1.78 15.82 -16.07
N LYS A 151 -1.66 14.94 -15.09
CA LYS A 151 -0.96 15.25 -13.84
C LYS A 151 0.56 15.15 -13.99
N THR A 152 1.02 14.10 -14.66
CA THR A 152 2.46 13.87 -14.87
C THR A 152 3.04 14.87 -15.87
N THR A 153 2.31 15.19 -16.94
CA THR A 153 2.78 16.13 -17.97
C THR A 153 2.68 17.62 -17.57
N GLY A 154 1.91 17.91 -16.52
CA GLY A 154 1.69 19.27 -16.05
C GLY A 154 3.02 19.99 -15.73
N LYS A 155 3.19 21.23 -16.23
CA LYS A 155 4.43 22.03 -16.06
C LYS A 155 5.72 21.28 -16.39
N ASN A 156 5.72 20.53 -17.49
CA ASN A 156 6.87 19.74 -17.96
C ASN A 156 7.37 18.69 -16.93
N GLY A 157 6.46 18.08 -16.19
CA GLY A 157 6.83 17.04 -15.23
C GLY A 157 7.52 17.52 -13.95
N ALA A 158 7.47 18.81 -13.65
CA ALA A 158 8.22 19.39 -12.53
C ALA A 158 7.89 18.76 -11.17
N LEU A 159 6.64 18.36 -10.93
CA LEU A 159 6.23 17.77 -9.66
C LEU A 159 6.66 16.31 -9.50
N PRO A 160 6.42 15.39 -10.45
CA PRO A 160 6.99 14.06 -10.39
C PRO A 160 8.52 14.08 -10.18
N LEU A 161 9.24 14.90 -10.94
CA LEU A 161 10.70 15.04 -10.80
C LEU A 161 11.12 15.53 -9.41
N LYS A 162 10.38 16.46 -8.80
CA LYS A 162 10.60 16.88 -7.42
C LYS A 162 10.43 15.73 -6.44
N LEU A 163 9.35 14.96 -6.56
CA LEU A 163 9.09 13.81 -5.67
C LEU A 163 10.15 12.71 -5.82
N LEU A 164 10.63 12.46 -7.03
CA LEU A 164 11.73 11.52 -7.27
C LEU A 164 13.05 12.03 -6.66
N ALA A 165 13.32 13.33 -6.73
CA ALA A 165 14.49 13.94 -6.07
C ALA A 165 14.43 13.81 -4.54
N GLU A 166 13.27 14.05 -3.92
CA GLU A 166 13.05 13.79 -2.48
C GLU A 166 13.31 12.33 -2.11
N GLY A 167 12.91 11.39 -2.99
CA GLY A 167 13.19 9.96 -2.83
C GLY A 167 14.68 9.64 -2.89
N LYS A 168 15.45 10.27 -3.79
CA LYS A 168 16.91 10.10 -3.86
C LYS A 168 17.60 10.60 -2.59
N GLU A 169 17.22 11.77 -2.10
CA GLU A 169 17.76 12.28 -0.81
C GLU A 169 17.45 11.33 0.36
N LEU A 170 16.27 10.67 0.34
CA LEU A 170 15.94 9.68 1.35
C LEU A 170 16.81 8.43 1.21
N ALA A 171 17.04 7.94 0.00
CA ALA A 171 17.94 6.80 -0.24
C ALA A 171 19.36 7.09 0.28
N ASP A 172 19.90 8.29 0.02
CA ASP A 172 21.21 8.71 0.51
C ASP A 172 21.26 8.75 2.05
N LYS A 173 20.21 9.25 2.70
CA LYS A 173 20.10 9.27 4.17
C LYS A 173 20.02 7.87 4.78
N LEU A 174 19.42 6.91 4.08
CA LEU A 174 19.28 5.52 4.53
C LEU A 174 20.53 4.68 4.27
N ALA A 175 21.43 5.09 3.37
CA ALA A 175 22.53 4.28 2.89
C ALA A 175 23.44 3.72 4.00
N ALA A 176 23.65 4.48 5.08
CA ALA A 176 24.48 4.05 6.20
C ALA A 176 23.77 3.08 7.17
N ALA A 177 22.47 3.27 7.40
CA ALA A 177 21.70 2.48 8.37
C ALA A 177 21.04 1.25 7.74
N GLU A 178 20.53 1.40 6.51
CA GLU A 178 19.71 0.41 5.81
C GLU A 178 20.15 0.28 4.33
N PRO A 179 21.37 -0.21 4.04
CA PRO A 179 21.96 -0.16 2.70
C PRO A 179 21.15 -0.91 1.64
N VAL A 180 20.53 -2.04 2.00
CA VAL A 180 19.69 -2.81 1.06
C VAL A 180 18.44 -2.04 0.68
N VAL A 181 17.78 -1.40 1.65
CA VAL A 181 16.58 -0.59 1.42
C VAL A 181 16.93 0.64 0.58
N ALA A 182 18.04 1.30 0.88
CA ALA A 182 18.54 2.44 0.12
C ALA A 182 18.80 2.10 -1.35
N GLN A 183 19.47 0.97 -1.61
CA GLN A 183 19.75 0.50 -2.97
C GLN A 183 18.45 0.19 -3.74
N GLN A 184 17.50 -0.51 -3.12
CA GLN A 184 16.22 -0.83 -3.76
C GLN A 184 15.40 0.42 -4.05
N LEU A 185 15.40 1.41 -3.14
CA LEU A 185 14.74 2.68 -3.36
C LEU A 185 15.37 3.44 -4.53
N ALA A 186 16.70 3.56 -4.58
CA ALA A 186 17.41 4.22 -5.67
C ALA A 186 17.09 3.56 -7.04
N GLN A 187 17.13 2.23 -7.11
CA GLN A 187 16.80 1.48 -8.33
C GLN A 187 15.34 1.70 -8.78
N SER A 188 14.40 1.76 -7.84
CA SER A 188 12.98 2.03 -8.14
C SER A 188 12.79 3.44 -8.70
N ILE A 189 13.53 4.42 -8.18
CA ILE A 189 13.51 5.81 -8.64
C ILE A 189 14.09 5.92 -10.05
N GLU A 190 15.22 5.29 -10.33
CA GLU A 190 15.82 5.27 -11.68
C GLU A 190 14.85 4.66 -12.71
N THR A 191 14.14 3.60 -12.35
CA THR A 191 13.10 3.00 -13.22
C THR A 191 11.96 3.99 -13.48
N ALA A 192 11.53 4.72 -12.47
CA ALA A 192 10.45 5.71 -12.61
C ALA A 192 10.86 6.94 -13.44
N GLU A 193 12.15 7.34 -13.42
CA GLU A 193 12.67 8.44 -14.24
C GLU A 193 12.73 8.10 -15.74
N GLN A 194 12.81 6.80 -16.07
CA GLN A 194 12.87 6.32 -17.46
C GLN A 194 11.49 6.10 -18.09
N SER A 195 10.43 6.15 -17.27
CA SER A 195 9.04 5.86 -17.68
C SER A 195 8.28 7.12 -18.04
#